data_e05bfd771610943cedba0f744470f793
#
_entry.id   e05bfd771610943cedba0f744470f793
#
_cell.length_a   1.000
_cell.length_b   1.000
_cell.length_c   1.000
_cell.angle_alpha   90.00
_cell.angle_beta   90.00
_cell.angle_gamma   90.00
#
_symmetry.space_group_name_H-M   'P 1'
#
loop_
_entity.id
_entity.type
_entity.pdbx_description
1 polymer ?
#
loop_
_entity_poly.entity_id
_entity_poly.type
_entity_poly.pdbx_seq_one_letter_code
_entity_poly.pdbx_strand_id
1 'polypeptide(L)'
;MNPKNYYTERLALAEGQLHKVKQQIARISALRVILFVAGLAGIYFFFHQHALLTASICLTFLPFFILVKVHSRLFYRKKWLETQVRVQQEELQALTGDYSCFDDGQTYVQPEHPYTFDLDVFGKRSLFQAMNRTCTSFGKDCLAQWLQHHLCEPSAIRTRQQMVQDMSRRPLFREQFRITGLVHQGTASDGEKLRAWSQSPAQYLHSTWVKAFTWGVPLLNGLLLLTSLVGWTSFTWLGLSFGLFLILSFGIVKRATYVQETYGTQLKSLNGYAQLIALAKKEQWEAPGMQQLMNRLDMDGTSPIEALQQLSRELDRLDLRNNQFLYVLLEGSIFFQLQEIVRIERWKARYGQHIT
;
A
#
# COMPACT_ATOMS: atom_id res chain seq x y z
N MET A 1 -30.02 -1.66 -16.24
CA MET A 1 -28.70 -1.68 -16.93
C MET A 1 -28.33 -3.15 -17.19
N ASN A 2 -27.95 -3.52 -18.42
CA ASN A 2 -27.53 -4.90 -18.70
C ASN A 2 -26.12 -5.13 -18.11
N PRO A 3 -25.94 -6.09 -17.19
CA PRO A 3 -24.64 -6.31 -16.54
C PRO A 3 -23.50 -6.61 -17.53
N LYS A 4 -23.77 -7.38 -18.58
CA LYS A 4 -22.78 -7.71 -19.60
C LYS A 4 -22.26 -6.46 -20.29
N ASN A 5 -23.13 -5.56 -20.71
CA ASN A 5 -22.72 -4.31 -21.38
C ASN A 5 -21.90 -3.43 -20.42
N TYR A 6 -22.31 -3.34 -19.14
CA TYR A 6 -21.59 -2.59 -18.12
C TYR A 6 -20.14 -3.08 -17.98
N TYR A 7 -19.94 -4.37 -17.75
CA TYR A 7 -18.59 -4.92 -17.56
C TYR A 7 -17.75 -4.88 -18.85
N THR A 8 -18.36 -5.08 -20.03
CA THR A 8 -17.62 -4.97 -21.32
C THR A 8 -17.15 -3.56 -21.58
N GLU A 9 -17.98 -2.55 -21.35
CA GLU A 9 -17.60 -1.14 -21.53
C GLU A 9 -16.50 -0.72 -20.54
N ARG A 10 -16.64 -1.12 -19.26
CA ARG A 10 -15.63 -0.86 -18.23
C ARG A 10 -14.31 -1.53 -18.52
N LEU A 11 -14.32 -2.75 -19.05
CA LEU A 11 -13.14 -3.49 -19.49
C LEU A 11 -12.41 -2.73 -20.60
N ALA A 12 -13.10 -2.36 -21.67
CA ALA A 12 -12.50 -1.65 -22.80
C ALA A 12 -11.88 -0.30 -22.36
N LEU A 13 -12.56 0.44 -21.47
CA LEU A 13 -12.03 1.69 -20.91
C LEU A 13 -10.77 1.44 -20.08
N ALA A 14 -10.75 0.41 -19.24
CA ALA A 14 -9.61 0.07 -18.39
C ALA A 14 -8.40 -0.37 -19.22
N GLU A 15 -8.59 -1.21 -20.24
CA GLU A 15 -7.54 -1.66 -21.15
C GLU A 15 -6.93 -0.49 -21.95
N GLY A 16 -7.77 0.41 -22.45
CA GLY A 16 -7.31 1.62 -23.17
C GLY A 16 -6.49 2.54 -22.24
N GLN A 17 -6.89 2.72 -20.98
CA GLN A 17 -6.13 3.49 -19.99
C GLN A 17 -4.82 2.77 -19.61
N LEU A 18 -4.85 1.46 -19.42
CA LEU A 18 -3.68 0.65 -19.11
C LEU A 18 -2.62 0.75 -20.19
N HIS A 19 -3.03 0.67 -21.46
CA HIS A 19 -2.11 0.84 -22.61
C HIS A 19 -1.41 2.20 -22.57
N LYS A 20 -2.16 3.29 -22.37
CA LYS A 20 -1.60 4.66 -22.24
C LYS A 20 -0.62 4.76 -21.07
N VAL A 21 -0.95 4.20 -19.90
CA VAL A 21 -0.07 4.23 -18.72
C VAL A 21 1.21 3.42 -18.97
N LYS A 22 1.14 2.26 -19.63
CA LYS A 22 2.33 1.47 -20.02
C LYS A 22 3.25 2.27 -20.96
N GLN A 23 2.71 3.00 -21.92
CA GLN A 23 3.49 3.87 -22.80
C GLN A 23 4.14 5.03 -22.03
N GLN A 24 3.41 5.67 -21.10
CA GLN A 24 3.97 6.74 -20.25
C GLN A 24 5.12 6.22 -19.37
N ILE A 25 4.99 5.04 -18.79
CA ILE A 25 6.05 4.39 -18.00
C ILE A 25 7.30 4.18 -18.87
N ALA A 26 7.15 3.65 -20.08
CA ALA A 26 8.27 3.44 -21.00
C ALA A 26 8.99 4.76 -21.37
N ARG A 27 8.23 5.81 -21.68
CA ARG A 27 8.79 7.15 -22.00
C ARG A 27 9.55 7.75 -20.81
N ILE A 28 8.98 7.68 -19.59
CA ILE A 28 9.60 8.20 -18.37
C ILE A 28 10.85 7.39 -18.02
N SER A 29 10.82 6.07 -18.22
CA SER A 29 12.00 5.22 -18.00
C SER A 29 13.13 5.60 -18.95
N ALA A 30 12.86 5.80 -20.24
CA ALA A 30 13.85 6.25 -21.22
C ALA A 30 14.42 7.63 -20.85
N LEU A 31 13.56 8.58 -20.48
CA LEU A 31 13.98 9.93 -20.07
C LEU A 31 14.87 9.91 -18.83
N ARG A 32 14.59 9.04 -17.86
CA ARG A 32 15.42 8.86 -16.66
C ARG A 32 16.82 8.35 -17.01
N VAL A 33 16.92 7.39 -17.93
CA VAL A 33 18.22 6.88 -18.38
C VAL A 33 19.01 7.98 -19.09
N ILE A 34 18.38 8.76 -19.96
CA ILE A 34 19.01 9.89 -20.66
C ILE A 34 19.52 10.93 -19.66
N LEU A 35 18.70 11.33 -18.69
CA LEU A 35 19.12 12.29 -17.65
C LEU A 35 20.26 11.76 -16.78
N PHE A 36 20.24 10.47 -16.46
CA PHE A 36 21.32 9.84 -15.68
C PHE A 36 22.66 9.87 -16.44
N VAL A 37 22.64 9.47 -17.72
CA VAL A 37 23.82 9.49 -18.60
C VAL A 37 24.33 10.92 -18.80
N ALA A 38 23.41 11.88 -19.01
CA ALA A 38 23.77 13.30 -19.15
C ALA A 38 24.40 13.85 -17.86
N GLY A 39 23.90 13.43 -16.68
CA GLY A 39 24.49 13.77 -15.37
C GLY A 39 25.90 13.24 -15.21
N LEU A 40 26.14 11.98 -15.57
CA LEU A 40 27.49 11.40 -15.54
C LEU A 40 28.44 12.10 -16.50
N ALA A 41 27.99 12.41 -17.71
CA ALA A 41 28.78 13.17 -18.69
C ALA A 41 29.09 14.58 -18.16
N GLY A 42 28.11 15.27 -17.57
CA GLY A 42 28.30 16.58 -16.96
C GLY A 42 29.33 16.56 -15.81
N ILE A 43 29.31 15.55 -14.95
CA ILE A 43 30.31 15.36 -13.89
C ILE A 43 31.68 15.15 -14.51
N TYR A 44 31.83 14.33 -15.55
CA TYR A 44 33.10 14.06 -16.20
C TYR A 44 33.69 15.29 -16.89
N PHE A 45 32.91 16.05 -17.64
CA PHE A 45 33.40 17.21 -18.39
C PHE A 45 33.66 18.44 -17.50
N PHE A 46 32.86 18.64 -16.44
CA PHE A 46 32.96 19.84 -15.60
C PHE A 46 33.63 19.61 -14.25
N PHE A 47 34.33 18.47 -14.06
CA PHE A 47 34.96 18.08 -12.81
C PHE A 47 35.85 19.15 -12.20
N HIS A 48 36.60 19.91 -13.01
CA HIS A 48 37.53 20.96 -12.60
C HIS A 48 36.86 22.36 -12.47
N GLN A 49 35.60 22.51 -12.82
CA GLN A 49 34.88 23.79 -12.81
C GLN A 49 33.71 23.76 -11.83
N HIS A 50 33.95 24.13 -10.59
CA HIS A 50 32.96 23.96 -9.49
C HIS A 50 31.58 24.55 -9.79
N ALA A 51 31.48 25.75 -10.40
CA ALA A 51 30.23 26.38 -10.74
C ALA A 51 29.44 25.61 -11.80
N LEU A 52 30.11 25.13 -12.87
CA LEU A 52 29.47 24.35 -13.93
C LEU A 52 29.14 22.92 -13.46
N LEU A 53 29.98 22.34 -12.60
CA LEU A 53 29.72 21.05 -11.98
C LEU A 53 28.44 21.07 -11.12
N THR A 54 28.31 22.08 -10.24
CA THR A 54 27.12 22.22 -9.41
C THR A 54 25.86 22.51 -10.25
N ALA A 55 25.96 23.36 -11.25
CA ALA A 55 24.85 23.62 -12.17
C ALA A 55 24.42 22.36 -12.92
N SER A 56 25.38 21.57 -13.43
CA SER A 56 25.11 20.29 -14.12
C SER A 56 24.44 19.27 -13.21
N ILE A 57 24.93 19.13 -11.97
CA ILE A 57 24.34 18.25 -10.96
C ILE A 57 22.88 18.67 -10.66
N CYS A 58 22.66 19.94 -10.36
CA CYS A 58 21.32 20.44 -10.06
C CYS A 58 20.35 20.25 -11.24
N LEU A 59 20.80 20.57 -12.47
CA LEU A 59 19.99 20.50 -13.68
C LEU A 59 19.60 19.05 -14.04
N THR A 60 20.43 18.06 -13.74
CA THR A 60 20.17 16.65 -14.07
C THR A 60 19.50 15.90 -12.92
N PHE A 61 19.93 16.06 -11.68
CA PHE A 61 19.41 15.29 -10.55
C PHE A 61 18.04 15.79 -10.07
N LEU A 62 17.76 17.10 -10.09
CA LEU A 62 16.46 17.60 -9.65
C LEU A 62 15.30 17.07 -10.53
N PRO A 63 15.34 17.15 -11.88
CA PRO A 63 14.34 16.52 -12.73
C PRO A 63 14.30 15.01 -12.57
N PHE A 64 15.45 14.35 -12.38
CA PHE A 64 15.51 12.92 -12.15
C PHE A 64 14.68 12.48 -10.93
N PHE A 65 14.75 13.20 -9.81
CA PHE A 65 13.94 12.92 -8.64
C PHE A 65 12.45 13.12 -8.85
N ILE A 66 12.08 14.17 -9.60
CA ILE A 66 10.68 14.41 -9.98
C ILE A 66 10.16 13.23 -10.82
N LEU A 67 10.95 12.79 -11.79
CA LEU A 67 10.58 11.65 -12.64
C LEU A 67 10.48 10.33 -11.86
N VAL A 68 11.32 10.11 -10.85
CA VAL A 68 11.21 8.95 -9.94
C VAL A 68 9.85 8.94 -9.24
N LYS A 69 9.43 10.09 -8.68
CA LYS A 69 8.14 10.19 -7.99
C LYS A 69 6.96 9.98 -8.95
N VAL A 70 7.04 10.54 -10.16
CA VAL A 70 6.02 10.33 -11.20
C VAL A 70 5.97 8.86 -11.63
N HIS A 71 7.13 8.23 -11.82
CA HIS A 71 7.25 6.82 -12.17
C HIS A 71 6.57 5.90 -11.14
N SER A 72 6.83 6.10 -9.84
CA SER A 72 6.20 5.34 -8.77
C SER A 72 4.67 5.47 -8.77
N ARG A 73 4.15 6.69 -9.00
CA ARG A 73 2.70 6.93 -9.14
C ARG A 73 2.10 6.20 -10.34
N LEU A 74 2.81 6.17 -11.47
CA LEU A 74 2.35 5.47 -12.66
C LEU A 74 2.36 3.95 -12.46
N PHE A 75 3.32 3.39 -11.72
CA PHE A 75 3.33 1.97 -11.38
C PHE A 75 2.16 1.59 -10.47
N TYR A 76 1.82 2.43 -9.49
CA TYR A 76 0.62 2.22 -8.69
C TYR A 76 -0.65 2.26 -9.55
N ARG A 77 -0.76 3.26 -10.45
CA ARG A 77 -1.89 3.37 -11.38
C ARG A 77 -1.97 2.19 -12.35
N LYS A 78 -0.82 1.70 -12.83
CA LYS A 78 -0.74 0.48 -13.63
C LYS A 78 -1.30 -0.72 -12.86
N LYS A 79 -0.85 -0.96 -11.62
CA LYS A 79 -1.34 -2.05 -10.78
C LYS A 79 -2.86 -1.95 -10.55
N TRP A 80 -3.36 -0.75 -10.30
CA TRP A 80 -4.79 -0.47 -10.17
C TRP A 80 -5.57 -0.87 -11.42
N LEU A 81 -5.13 -0.42 -12.60
CA LEU A 81 -5.78 -0.71 -13.88
C LEU A 81 -5.69 -2.20 -14.26
N GLU A 82 -4.56 -2.86 -13.99
CA GLU A 82 -4.42 -4.31 -14.18
C GLU A 82 -5.40 -5.09 -13.28
N THR A 83 -5.57 -4.65 -12.04
CA THR A 83 -6.57 -5.25 -11.13
C THR A 83 -8.00 -4.96 -11.61
N GLN A 84 -8.27 -3.76 -12.13
CA GLN A 84 -9.57 -3.41 -12.70
C GLN A 84 -9.89 -4.28 -13.91
N VAL A 85 -8.96 -4.44 -14.85
CA VAL A 85 -9.11 -5.34 -16.00
C VAL A 85 -9.45 -6.75 -15.53
N ARG A 86 -8.69 -7.28 -14.58
CA ARG A 86 -8.93 -8.61 -14.00
C ARG A 86 -10.33 -8.72 -13.40
N VAL A 87 -10.76 -7.76 -12.58
CA VAL A 87 -12.09 -7.77 -11.95
C VAL A 87 -13.21 -7.78 -12.99
N GLN A 88 -13.07 -6.99 -14.08
CA GLN A 88 -14.09 -6.98 -15.15
C GLN A 88 -14.13 -8.31 -15.92
N GLN A 89 -12.96 -8.92 -16.19
CA GLN A 89 -12.87 -10.22 -16.85
C GLN A 89 -13.50 -11.33 -15.98
N GLU A 90 -13.19 -11.34 -14.66
CA GLU A 90 -13.78 -12.28 -13.70
C GLU A 90 -15.32 -12.18 -13.64
N GLU A 91 -15.87 -10.94 -13.65
CA GLU A 91 -17.32 -10.75 -13.65
C GLU A 91 -17.96 -11.15 -14.99
N LEU A 92 -17.32 -10.89 -16.13
CA LEU A 92 -17.78 -11.36 -17.43
C LEU A 92 -17.77 -12.89 -17.53
N GLN A 93 -16.75 -13.55 -16.99
CA GLN A 93 -16.69 -15.01 -16.87
C GLN A 93 -17.82 -15.54 -15.98
N ALA A 94 -18.04 -14.90 -14.83
CA ALA A 94 -19.14 -15.28 -13.92
C ALA A 94 -20.54 -15.17 -14.57
N LEU A 95 -20.76 -14.20 -15.47
CA LEU A 95 -22.01 -14.07 -16.21
C LEU A 95 -22.29 -15.25 -17.17
N THR A 96 -21.27 -16.04 -17.50
CA THR A 96 -21.45 -17.29 -18.27
C THR A 96 -21.72 -18.51 -17.39
N GLY A 97 -21.80 -18.34 -16.06
CA GLY A 97 -21.97 -19.43 -15.09
C GLY A 97 -20.64 -20.08 -14.67
N ASP A 98 -19.50 -19.56 -15.10
CA ASP A 98 -18.19 -20.06 -14.67
C ASP A 98 -17.65 -19.19 -13.53
N TYR A 99 -17.63 -19.77 -12.33
CA TYR A 99 -17.15 -19.13 -11.10
C TYR A 99 -15.75 -19.62 -10.67
N SER A 100 -15.06 -20.38 -11.50
CA SER A 100 -13.78 -21.02 -11.16
C SER A 100 -12.65 -20.04 -10.82
N CYS A 101 -12.77 -18.79 -11.24
CA CYS A 101 -11.83 -17.72 -10.92
C CYS A 101 -11.92 -17.22 -9.46
N PHE A 102 -12.97 -17.54 -8.73
CA PHE A 102 -13.15 -17.14 -7.33
C PHE A 102 -12.74 -18.27 -6.37
N ASP A 103 -12.30 -17.86 -5.17
CA ASP A 103 -11.98 -18.79 -4.08
C ASP A 103 -13.23 -19.61 -3.72
N ASP A 104 -13.08 -20.93 -3.65
CA ASP A 104 -14.15 -21.88 -3.46
C ASP A 104 -14.53 -22.12 -1.99
N GLY A 105 -13.76 -21.56 -1.05
CA GLY A 105 -14.01 -21.74 0.38
C GLY A 105 -13.76 -23.16 0.88
N GLN A 106 -12.92 -23.95 0.21
CA GLN A 106 -12.59 -25.34 0.61
C GLN A 106 -12.15 -25.44 2.08
N THR A 107 -11.53 -24.37 2.63
CA THR A 107 -11.09 -24.31 4.03
C THR A 107 -12.22 -24.29 5.04
N TYR A 108 -13.46 -23.97 4.61
CA TYR A 108 -14.65 -23.90 5.45
C TYR A 108 -15.53 -25.16 5.38
N VAL A 109 -15.13 -26.16 4.60
CA VAL A 109 -15.86 -27.43 4.51
C VAL A 109 -15.79 -28.14 5.86
N GLN A 110 -16.95 -28.42 6.42
CA GLN A 110 -17.12 -29.15 7.69
C GLN A 110 -18.14 -30.27 7.48
N PRO A 111 -17.72 -31.56 7.41
CA PRO A 111 -18.62 -32.68 7.16
C PRO A 111 -19.70 -32.85 8.24
N GLU A 112 -19.43 -32.44 9.46
CA GLU A 112 -20.36 -32.58 10.60
C GLU A 112 -21.35 -31.41 10.74
N HIS A 113 -21.26 -30.38 9.85
CA HIS A 113 -22.15 -29.25 9.91
C HIS A 113 -23.57 -29.63 9.46
N PRO A 114 -24.64 -29.16 10.12
CA PRO A 114 -26.03 -29.62 9.91
C PRO A 114 -26.54 -29.57 8.47
N TYR A 115 -26.00 -28.66 7.61
CA TYR A 115 -26.50 -28.51 6.24
C TYR A 115 -25.44 -28.08 5.21
N THR A 116 -24.32 -27.49 5.62
CA THR A 116 -23.38 -26.88 4.64
C THR A 116 -22.66 -27.91 3.79
N PHE A 117 -22.44 -29.12 4.33
CA PHE A 117 -21.84 -30.21 3.60
C PHE A 117 -22.83 -30.83 2.61
N ASP A 118 -24.02 -31.17 3.07
CA ASP A 118 -25.06 -31.81 2.24
C ASP A 118 -25.57 -30.93 1.10
N LEU A 119 -25.52 -29.60 1.28
CA LEU A 119 -25.96 -28.61 0.28
C LEU A 119 -24.81 -28.07 -0.58
N ASP A 120 -23.60 -28.61 -0.50
CA ASP A 120 -22.44 -28.15 -1.25
C ASP A 120 -22.22 -26.62 -1.14
N VAL A 121 -22.41 -26.07 0.08
CA VAL A 121 -22.31 -24.63 0.31
C VAL A 121 -20.89 -24.12 0.07
N PHE A 122 -19.86 -24.94 0.37
CA PHE A 122 -18.45 -24.66 0.19
C PHE A 122 -17.79 -25.67 -0.75
N GLY A 123 -16.70 -25.30 -1.39
CA GLY A 123 -15.96 -26.12 -2.33
C GLY A 123 -16.19 -25.68 -3.79
N LYS A 124 -15.69 -26.48 -4.73
CA LYS A 124 -15.79 -26.19 -6.17
C LYS A 124 -17.25 -26.18 -6.64
N ARG A 125 -17.61 -25.17 -7.42
CA ARG A 125 -18.97 -24.93 -7.97
C ARG A 125 -20.03 -24.71 -6.89
N SER A 126 -19.64 -24.36 -5.69
CA SER A 126 -20.52 -24.14 -4.55
C SER A 126 -21.21 -22.77 -4.58
N LEU A 127 -22.21 -22.61 -3.69
CA LEU A 127 -22.85 -21.33 -3.45
C LEU A 127 -21.84 -20.26 -3.00
N PHE A 128 -20.92 -20.62 -2.10
CA PHE A 128 -19.87 -19.72 -1.64
C PHE A 128 -19.03 -19.21 -2.83
N GLN A 129 -18.53 -20.10 -3.69
CA GLN A 129 -17.73 -19.71 -4.85
C GLN A 129 -18.49 -18.77 -5.79
N ALA A 130 -19.77 -19.03 -6.04
CA ALA A 130 -20.61 -18.18 -6.88
C ALA A 130 -20.81 -16.78 -6.29
N MET A 131 -20.91 -16.66 -4.95
CA MET A 131 -21.15 -15.39 -4.25
C MET A 131 -19.86 -14.64 -3.89
N ASN A 132 -18.74 -15.34 -3.76
CA ASN A 132 -17.51 -14.78 -3.18
C ASN A 132 -16.92 -13.68 -4.08
N ARG A 133 -17.06 -12.44 -3.62
CA ARG A 133 -16.42 -11.23 -4.17
C ARG A 133 -15.59 -10.54 -3.11
N THR A 134 -15.25 -11.25 -2.04
CA THR A 134 -14.49 -10.70 -0.93
C THR A 134 -13.05 -10.37 -1.37
N CYS A 135 -12.52 -9.29 -0.84
CA CYS A 135 -11.18 -8.82 -1.15
C CYS A 135 -10.27 -8.79 0.09
N THR A 136 -10.77 -9.27 1.23
CA THR A 136 -10.02 -9.36 2.50
C THR A 136 -10.28 -10.71 3.16
N SER A 137 -9.33 -11.20 3.98
CA SER A 137 -9.51 -12.45 4.74
C SER A 137 -10.69 -12.35 5.71
N PHE A 138 -10.79 -11.26 6.48
CA PHE A 138 -11.93 -11.05 7.39
C PHE A 138 -13.28 -11.01 6.66
N GLY A 139 -13.32 -10.39 5.47
CA GLY A 139 -14.54 -10.41 4.65
C GLY A 139 -14.91 -11.81 4.18
N LYS A 140 -13.91 -12.63 3.83
CA LYS A 140 -14.10 -14.03 3.44
C LYS A 140 -14.62 -14.87 4.60
N ASP A 141 -14.02 -14.73 5.78
CA ASP A 141 -14.47 -15.42 6.99
C ASP A 141 -15.89 -15.01 7.40
N CYS A 142 -16.20 -13.71 7.29
CA CYS A 142 -17.55 -13.19 7.57
C CYS A 142 -18.61 -13.76 6.60
N LEU A 143 -18.29 -13.84 5.31
CA LEU A 143 -19.19 -14.46 4.32
C LEU A 143 -19.40 -15.94 4.63
N ALA A 144 -18.34 -16.67 4.98
CA ALA A 144 -18.44 -18.08 5.39
C ALA A 144 -19.33 -18.25 6.62
N GLN A 145 -19.13 -17.43 7.66
CA GLN A 145 -19.98 -17.43 8.86
C GLN A 145 -21.44 -17.11 8.54
N TRP A 146 -21.73 -16.21 7.63
CA TRP A 146 -23.11 -15.90 7.23
C TRP A 146 -23.79 -17.08 6.52
N LEU A 147 -23.04 -17.90 5.82
CA LEU A 147 -23.55 -19.10 5.17
C LEU A 147 -23.66 -20.29 6.12
N GLN A 148 -22.79 -20.36 7.16
CA GLN A 148 -22.86 -21.37 8.20
C GLN A 148 -23.94 -21.08 9.25
N HIS A 149 -24.19 -19.81 9.55
CA HIS A 149 -25.13 -19.40 10.60
C HIS A 149 -26.22 -18.49 10.03
N HIS A 150 -27.38 -19.07 9.77
CA HIS A 150 -28.52 -18.32 9.24
C HIS A 150 -29.18 -17.43 10.30
N LEU A 151 -29.76 -16.33 9.86
CA LEU A 151 -30.54 -15.45 10.73
C LEU A 151 -31.94 -16.01 10.93
N CYS A 152 -32.41 -16.03 12.19
CA CYS A 152 -33.76 -16.46 12.54
C CYS A 152 -34.71 -15.28 12.80
N GLU A 153 -34.17 -14.14 13.28
CA GLU A 153 -34.97 -12.98 13.62
C GLU A 153 -35.45 -12.20 12.40
N PRO A 154 -36.76 -12.01 12.18
CA PRO A 154 -37.29 -11.31 11.02
C PRO A 154 -36.77 -9.87 10.86
N SER A 155 -36.55 -9.17 11.96
CA SER A 155 -36.01 -7.81 11.99
C SER A 155 -34.57 -7.79 11.45
N ALA A 156 -33.71 -8.72 11.88
CA ALA A 156 -32.33 -8.85 11.42
C ALA A 156 -32.26 -9.24 9.93
N ILE A 157 -33.15 -10.13 9.49
CA ILE A 157 -33.25 -10.53 8.09
C ILE A 157 -33.62 -9.31 7.21
N ARG A 158 -34.64 -8.55 7.58
CA ARG A 158 -35.08 -7.34 6.85
C ARG A 158 -33.96 -6.29 6.79
N THR A 159 -33.29 -6.04 7.91
CA THR A 159 -32.15 -5.11 7.96
C THR A 159 -31.06 -5.53 6.99
N ARG A 160 -30.67 -6.81 6.98
CA ARG A 160 -29.67 -7.33 6.04
C ARG A 160 -30.13 -7.22 4.59
N GLN A 161 -31.40 -7.52 4.28
CA GLN A 161 -31.95 -7.37 2.94
C GLN A 161 -31.90 -5.91 2.45
N GLN A 162 -32.24 -4.94 3.31
CA GLN A 162 -32.14 -3.52 3.00
C GLN A 162 -30.68 -3.10 2.72
N MET A 163 -29.73 -3.56 3.52
CA MET A 163 -28.28 -3.30 3.31
C MET A 163 -27.80 -3.88 1.97
N VAL A 164 -28.20 -5.11 1.65
CA VAL A 164 -27.85 -5.76 0.37
C VAL A 164 -28.48 -5.00 -0.81
N GLN A 165 -29.74 -4.56 -0.68
CA GLN A 165 -30.43 -3.79 -1.70
C GLN A 165 -29.76 -2.43 -1.95
N ASP A 166 -29.38 -1.71 -0.90
CA ASP A 166 -28.63 -0.44 -0.99
C ASP A 166 -27.28 -0.65 -1.70
N MET A 167 -26.52 -1.69 -1.29
CA MET A 167 -25.25 -2.06 -1.90
C MET A 167 -25.42 -2.46 -3.38
N SER A 168 -26.52 -3.14 -3.74
CA SER A 168 -26.76 -3.59 -5.12
C SER A 168 -26.95 -2.44 -6.11
N ARG A 169 -27.46 -1.31 -5.64
CA ARG A 169 -27.67 -0.10 -6.44
C ARG A 169 -26.39 0.70 -6.72
N ARG A 170 -25.24 0.28 -6.13
CA ARG A 170 -23.95 1.01 -6.16
C ARG A 170 -22.85 0.22 -6.89
N PRO A 171 -22.98 -0.05 -8.19
CA PRO A 171 -22.03 -0.89 -8.92
C PRO A 171 -20.62 -0.28 -8.95
N LEU A 172 -20.49 1.04 -9.08
CA LEU A 172 -19.18 1.74 -9.07
C LEU A 172 -18.49 1.61 -7.71
N PHE A 173 -19.23 1.76 -6.61
CA PHE A 173 -18.67 1.59 -5.27
C PHE A 173 -18.16 0.16 -5.09
N ARG A 174 -18.97 -0.86 -5.43
CA ARG A 174 -18.57 -2.28 -5.30
C ARG A 174 -17.32 -2.60 -6.11
N GLU A 175 -17.24 -2.09 -7.35
CA GLU A 175 -16.07 -2.22 -8.20
C GLU A 175 -14.84 -1.58 -7.54
N GLN A 176 -14.93 -0.32 -7.13
CA GLN A 176 -13.82 0.40 -6.50
C GLN A 176 -13.38 -0.24 -5.19
N PHE A 177 -14.33 -0.67 -4.37
CA PHE A 177 -14.07 -1.34 -3.10
C PHE A 177 -13.31 -2.65 -3.32
N ARG A 178 -13.75 -3.49 -4.26
CA ARG A 178 -13.09 -4.75 -4.59
C ARG A 178 -11.68 -4.52 -5.16
N ILE A 179 -11.52 -3.58 -6.11
CA ILE A 179 -10.21 -3.24 -6.67
C ILE A 179 -9.27 -2.74 -5.58
N THR A 180 -9.72 -1.82 -4.71
CA THR A 180 -8.93 -1.30 -3.59
C THR A 180 -8.43 -2.42 -2.68
N GLY A 181 -9.31 -3.33 -2.28
CA GLY A 181 -8.95 -4.46 -1.45
C GLY A 181 -7.94 -5.39 -2.12
N LEU A 182 -8.15 -5.74 -3.39
CA LEU A 182 -7.27 -6.63 -4.15
C LEU A 182 -5.89 -6.01 -4.43
N VAL A 183 -5.81 -4.69 -4.66
CA VAL A 183 -4.51 -3.98 -4.84
C VAL A 183 -3.68 -4.03 -3.57
N HIS A 184 -4.33 -4.02 -2.40
CA HIS A 184 -3.69 -4.02 -1.09
C HIS A 184 -3.82 -5.35 -0.34
N GLN A 185 -4.24 -6.41 -1.03
CA GLN A 185 -4.46 -7.72 -0.43
C GLN A 185 -3.21 -8.23 0.27
N GLY A 186 -3.36 -8.56 1.57
CA GLY A 186 -2.38 -9.23 2.40
C GLY A 186 -2.70 -10.72 2.57
N THR A 187 -1.92 -11.42 3.39
CA THR A 187 -2.13 -12.83 3.74
C THR A 187 -3.08 -12.97 4.94
N ALA A 188 -3.74 -14.13 5.07
CA ALA A 188 -4.66 -14.39 6.18
C ALA A 188 -3.97 -14.30 7.57
N SER A 189 -2.66 -14.63 7.64
CA SER A 189 -1.87 -14.56 8.87
C SER A 189 -1.49 -13.12 9.29
N ASP A 190 -1.83 -12.12 8.50
CA ASP A 190 -1.38 -10.74 8.73
C ASP A 190 -2.02 -10.11 9.98
N GLY A 191 -3.25 -10.49 10.32
CA GLY A 191 -3.95 -10.01 11.50
C GLY A 191 -3.27 -10.40 12.82
N GLU A 192 -2.92 -11.68 12.98
CA GLU A 192 -2.24 -12.18 14.19
C GLU A 192 -0.83 -11.61 14.32
N LYS A 193 -0.08 -11.58 13.23
CA LYS A 193 1.27 -11.00 13.20
C LYS A 193 1.23 -9.51 13.53
N LEU A 194 0.23 -8.80 13.03
CA LEU A 194 0.04 -7.39 13.32
C LEU A 194 -0.23 -7.15 14.80
N ARG A 195 -1.09 -7.97 15.41
CA ARG A 195 -1.38 -7.93 16.83
C ARG A 195 -0.11 -8.19 17.67
N ALA A 196 0.66 -9.21 17.32
CA ALA A 196 1.94 -9.52 17.94
C ALA A 196 2.94 -8.36 17.80
N TRP A 197 3.00 -7.73 16.62
CA TRP A 197 3.84 -6.56 16.38
C TRP A 197 3.38 -5.33 17.18
N SER A 198 2.08 -5.05 17.26
CA SER A 198 1.56 -3.90 18.00
C SER A 198 1.90 -3.99 19.50
N GLN A 199 1.95 -5.20 20.05
CA GLN A 199 2.28 -5.47 21.45
C GLN A 199 3.80 -5.56 21.72
N SER A 200 4.65 -5.70 20.69
CA SER A 200 6.10 -5.78 20.89
C SER A 200 6.67 -4.43 21.36
N PRO A 201 7.72 -4.40 22.22
CA PRO A 201 8.28 -3.15 22.73
C PRO A 201 8.94 -2.32 21.60
N ALA A 202 8.87 -0.98 21.72
CA ALA A 202 9.60 -0.07 20.84
C ALA A 202 11.09 -0.11 21.20
N GLN A 203 11.95 -0.52 20.26
CA GLN A 203 13.37 -0.75 20.51
C GLN A 203 14.24 0.49 20.24
N TYR A 204 13.84 1.31 19.26
CA TYR A 204 14.67 2.41 18.75
C TYR A 204 14.23 3.79 19.26
N LEU A 205 12.98 3.93 19.71
CA LEU A 205 12.39 5.22 20.10
C LEU A 205 13.13 5.90 21.27
N HIS A 206 13.63 5.13 22.22
CA HIS A 206 14.28 5.63 23.44
C HIS A 206 15.81 5.66 23.34
N SER A 207 16.39 5.14 22.27
CA SER A 207 17.84 5.06 22.12
C SER A 207 18.45 6.42 21.77
N THR A 208 19.41 6.88 22.60
CA THR A 208 20.12 8.15 22.41
C THR A 208 20.97 8.16 21.14
N TRP A 209 21.61 7.04 20.81
CA TRP A 209 22.42 6.95 19.60
C TRP A 209 21.55 7.02 18.33
N VAL A 210 20.35 6.44 18.33
CA VAL A 210 19.41 6.55 17.20
C VAL A 210 19.02 8.00 16.95
N LYS A 211 18.72 8.76 18.02
CA LYS A 211 18.41 10.19 17.93
C LYS A 211 19.59 10.98 17.37
N ALA A 212 20.79 10.68 17.85
CA ALA A 212 22.02 11.34 17.39
C ALA A 212 22.27 11.10 15.90
N PHE A 213 22.11 9.86 15.41
CA PHE A 213 22.28 9.54 13.98
C PHE A 213 21.16 10.11 13.11
N THR A 214 19.91 10.06 13.58
CA THR A 214 18.74 10.56 12.83
C THR A 214 18.85 12.06 12.51
N TRP A 215 19.44 12.86 13.42
CA TRP A 215 19.59 14.31 13.23
C TRP A 215 21.03 14.69 12.83
N GLY A 216 22.03 14.01 13.38
CA GLY A 216 23.43 14.33 13.16
C GLY A 216 23.91 14.08 11.73
N VAL A 217 23.50 12.98 11.11
CA VAL A 217 23.92 12.65 9.73
C VAL A 217 23.40 13.64 8.70
N PRO A 218 22.09 14.00 8.68
CA PRO A 218 21.59 15.01 7.76
C PRO A 218 22.23 16.39 7.98
N LEU A 219 22.45 16.76 9.25
CA LEU A 219 23.07 18.03 9.59
C LEU A 219 24.54 18.10 9.14
N LEU A 220 25.31 17.05 9.37
CA LEU A 220 26.70 16.95 8.94
C LEU A 220 26.82 16.98 7.41
N ASN A 221 26.06 16.15 6.70
CA ASN A 221 26.09 16.12 5.24
C ASN A 221 25.58 17.42 4.63
N GLY A 222 24.57 18.06 5.23
CA GLY A 222 24.07 19.36 4.83
C GLY A 222 25.13 20.46 5.01
N LEU A 223 25.83 20.45 6.13
CA LEU A 223 26.94 21.39 6.40
C LEU A 223 28.08 21.18 5.41
N LEU A 224 28.53 19.93 5.19
CA LEU A 224 29.58 19.60 4.24
C LEU A 224 29.19 20.00 2.80
N LEU A 225 27.93 19.81 2.42
CA LEU A 225 27.44 20.26 1.14
C LEU A 225 27.50 21.79 1.00
N LEU A 226 27.02 22.53 1.99
CA LEU A 226 27.03 24.00 1.98
C LEU A 226 28.48 24.54 1.94
N THR A 227 29.38 24.02 2.77
CA THR A 227 30.79 24.45 2.79
C THR A 227 31.51 24.08 1.50
N SER A 228 31.19 22.97 0.87
CA SER A 228 31.75 22.58 -0.43
C SER A 228 31.21 23.46 -1.59
N LEU A 229 29.95 23.89 -1.52
CA LEU A 229 29.37 24.82 -2.51
C LEU A 229 30.01 26.22 -2.40
N VAL A 230 30.36 26.68 -1.19
CA VAL A 230 31.06 27.97 -0.98
C VAL A 230 32.55 27.85 -1.31
N GLY A 231 33.09 26.63 -1.53
CA GLY A 231 34.49 26.42 -1.84
C GLY A 231 35.42 26.33 -0.62
N TRP A 232 34.86 26.28 0.61
CA TRP A 232 35.67 26.14 1.85
C TRP A 232 36.16 24.73 2.07
N THR A 233 35.43 23.71 1.61
CA THR A 233 35.81 22.31 1.71
C THR A 233 35.77 21.62 0.36
N SER A 234 36.54 20.56 0.18
CA SER A 234 36.47 19.75 -1.04
C SER A 234 35.27 18.80 -0.99
N PHE A 235 34.62 18.58 -2.13
CA PHE A 235 33.54 17.58 -2.31
C PHE A 235 33.99 16.15 -1.93
N THR A 236 35.28 15.87 -1.85
CA THR A 236 35.82 14.59 -1.37
C THR A 236 35.37 14.28 0.06
N TRP A 237 35.31 15.27 0.95
CA TRP A 237 34.84 15.08 2.32
C TRP A 237 33.35 14.71 2.38
N LEU A 238 32.52 15.31 1.51
CA LEU A 238 31.13 14.94 1.38
C LEU A 238 31.00 13.50 0.86
N GLY A 239 31.80 13.12 -0.13
CA GLY A 239 31.83 11.76 -0.68
C GLY A 239 32.25 10.70 0.33
N LEU A 240 33.29 11.02 1.13
CA LEU A 240 33.75 10.13 2.22
C LEU A 240 32.69 9.98 3.31
N SER A 241 32.07 11.08 3.74
CA SER A 241 30.97 11.06 4.71
C SER A 241 29.81 10.21 4.21
N PHE A 242 29.38 10.43 2.97
CA PHE A 242 28.32 9.66 2.32
C PHE A 242 28.65 8.16 2.27
N GLY A 243 29.88 7.80 1.84
CA GLY A 243 30.33 6.41 1.76
C GLY A 243 30.41 5.75 3.15
N LEU A 244 30.94 6.47 4.14
CA LEU A 244 30.99 6.00 5.52
C LEU A 244 29.61 5.69 6.08
N PHE A 245 28.65 6.62 5.93
CA PHE A 245 27.29 6.43 6.44
C PHE A 245 26.54 5.37 5.67
N LEU A 246 26.79 5.22 4.38
CA LEU A 246 26.22 4.12 3.58
C LEU A 246 26.71 2.75 4.10
N ILE A 247 28.01 2.62 4.41
CA ILE A 247 28.59 1.38 4.97
C ILE A 247 28.03 1.10 6.37
N LEU A 248 27.98 2.12 7.23
CA LEU A 248 27.40 1.99 8.57
C LEU A 248 25.92 1.60 8.52
N SER A 249 25.17 2.13 7.57
CA SER A 249 23.78 1.79 7.31
C SER A 249 23.59 0.29 7.05
N PHE A 250 24.43 -0.34 6.25
CA PHE A 250 24.36 -1.80 6.00
C PHE A 250 24.46 -2.63 7.28
N GLY A 251 25.24 -2.21 8.28
CA GLY A 251 25.36 -2.89 9.57
C GLY A 251 24.12 -2.75 10.45
N ILE A 252 23.55 -1.56 10.50
CA ILE A 252 22.37 -1.22 11.31
C ILE A 252 21.10 -1.76 10.66
N VAL A 253 21.05 -1.71 9.34
CA VAL A 253 19.92 -2.09 8.49
C VAL A 253 19.60 -3.58 8.54
N LYS A 254 20.58 -4.47 8.74
CA LYS A 254 20.28 -5.92 8.88
C LYS A 254 19.25 -6.21 9.98
N ARG A 255 19.31 -5.50 11.09
CA ARG A 255 18.28 -5.61 12.16
C ARG A 255 16.96 -4.93 11.80
N ALA A 256 17.03 -3.78 11.15
CA ALA A 256 15.87 -3.01 10.74
C ALA A 256 15.13 -3.67 9.57
N THR A 257 15.85 -4.29 8.64
CA THR A 257 15.31 -5.07 7.53
C THR A 257 14.52 -6.27 8.03
N TYR A 258 14.97 -6.95 9.07
CA TYR A 258 14.21 -8.05 9.69
C TYR A 258 12.82 -7.60 10.18
N VAL A 259 12.74 -6.45 10.86
CA VAL A 259 11.45 -5.88 11.31
C VAL A 259 10.56 -5.53 10.10
N GLN A 260 11.15 -4.97 9.06
CA GLN A 260 10.42 -4.52 7.88
C GLN A 260 10.02 -5.67 6.94
N GLU A 261 10.86 -6.69 6.78
CA GLU A 261 10.53 -7.90 6.02
C GLU A 261 9.48 -8.74 6.75
N THR A 262 9.58 -8.81 8.08
CA THR A 262 8.62 -9.55 8.91
C THR A 262 7.25 -8.87 8.95
N TYR A 263 7.20 -7.54 9.00
CA TYR A 263 5.94 -6.79 9.24
C TYR A 263 5.52 -5.87 8.09
N GLY A 264 6.35 -5.69 7.06
CA GLY A 264 6.04 -4.77 5.96
C GLY A 264 4.83 -5.21 5.13
N THR A 265 4.57 -6.51 5.04
CA THR A 265 3.39 -7.06 4.37
C THR A 265 2.12 -6.77 5.16
N GLN A 266 2.17 -6.92 6.49
CA GLN A 266 1.05 -6.65 7.40
C GLN A 266 0.69 -5.16 7.44
N LEU A 267 1.70 -4.29 7.44
CA LEU A 267 1.50 -2.86 7.38
C LEU A 267 0.85 -2.41 6.06
N LYS A 268 1.18 -3.07 4.93
CA LYS A 268 0.52 -2.81 3.64
C LYS A 268 -0.95 -3.23 3.64
N SER A 269 -1.28 -4.32 4.32
CA SER A 269 -2.67 -4.75 4.49
C SER A 269 -3.49 -3.72 5.29
N LEU A 270 -2.91 -3.12 6.34
CA LEU A 270 -3.56 -2.05 7.11
C LEU A 270 -3.87 -0.83 6.26
N ASN A 271 -2.95 -0.44 5.37
CA ASN A 271 -3.24 0.63 4.41
C ASN A 271 -4.45 0.29 3.54
N GLY A 272 -4.57 -0.97 3.11
CA GLY A 272 -5.74 -1.46 2.39
C GLY A 272 -7.03 -1.28 3.17
N TYR A 273 -7.06 -1.68 4.44
CA TYR A 273 -8.23 -1.48 5.32
C TYR A 273 -8.57 0.00 5.51
N ALA A 274 -7.57 0.85 5.74
CA ALA A 274 -7.79 2.30 5.86
C ALA A 274 -8.45 2.90 4.61
N GLN A 275 -7.99 2.48 3.43
CA GLN A 275 -8.57 2.94 2.16
C GLN A 275 -9.99 2.40 1.93
N LEU A 276 -10.25 1.13 2.28
CA LEU A 276 -11.60 0.54 2.20
C LEU A 276 -12.58 1.27 3.11
N ILE A 277 -12.20 1.55 4.35
CA ILE A 277 -13.01 2.30 5.31
C ILE A 277 -13.24 3.73 4.81
N ALA A 278 -12.19 4.40 4.33
CA ALA A 278 -12.31 5.76 3.79
C ALA A 278 -13.24 5.81 2.56
N LEU A 279 -13.22 4.76 1.71
CA LEU A 279 -14.12 4.63 0.57
C LEU A 279 -15.57 4.45 1.03
N ALA A 280 -15.82 3.56 2.01
CA ALA A 280 -17.14 3.31 2.56
C ALA A 280 -17.75 4.54 3.22
N LYS A 281 -16.94 5.37 3.91
CA LYS A 281 -17.40 6.62 4.54
C LYS A 281 -17.73 7.73 3.56
N LYS A 282 -17.19 7.72 2.35
CA LYS A 282 -17.52 8.71 1.32
C LYS A 282 -18.89 8.47 0.69
N GLU A 283 -19.42 7.26 0.82
CA GLU A 283 -20.73 6.93 0.26
C GLU A 283 -21.86 7.43 1.15
N GLN A 284 -22.96 7.86 0.51
CA GLN A 284 -24.20 8.24 1.18
C GLN A 284 -25.10 7.02 1.26
N TRP A 285 -25.06 6.32 2.38
CA TRP A 285 -25.85 5.12 2.61
C TRP A 285 -27.30 5.44 2.94
N GLU A 286 -28.25 4.75 2.26
CA GLU A 286 -29.68 4.90 2.49
C GLU A 286 -30.19 3.92 3.56
N ALA A 287 -29.64 2.70 3.59
CA ALA A 287 -30.06 1.66 4.54
C ALA A 287 -29.65 2.03 5.98
N PRO A 288 -30.59 2.02 6.96
CA PRO A 288 -30.28 2.34 8.34
C PRO A 288 -29.18 1.47 8.96
N GLY A 289 -29.13 0.18 8.59
CA GLY A 289 -28.08 -0.73 9.03
C GLY A 289 -26.68 -0.33 8.54
N MET A 290 -26.56 0.21 7.33
CA MET A 290 -25.28 0.73 6.81
C MET A 290 -24.89 2.02 7.54
N GLN A 291 -25.84 2.92 7.79
CA GLN A 291 -25.57 4.15 8.55
C GLN A 291 -25.13 3.84 9.98
N GLN A 292 -25.75 2.89 10.66
CA GLN A 292 -25.33 2.45 11.99
C GLN A 292 -23.91 1.85 11.96
N LEU A 293 -23.57 1.06 10.92
CA LEU A 293 -22.23 0.52 10.76
C LEU A 293 -21.18 1.64 10.59
N MET A 294 -21.47 2.65 9.79
CA MET A 294 -20.58 3.80 9.59
C MET A 294 -20.43 4.62 10.88
N ASN A 295 -21.52 4.84 11.62
CA ASN A 295 -21.48 5.57 12.90
C ASN A 295 -20.65 4.85 13.96
N ARG A 296 -20.68 3.51 13.99
CA ARG A 296 -19.81 2.72 14.90
C ARG A 296 -18.32 2.94 14.63
N LEU A 297 -17.95 3.18 13.38
CA LEU A 297 -16.57 3.49 13.01
C LEU A 297 -16.09 4.88 13.49
N ASP A 298 -17.03 5.75 13.95
CA ASP A 298 -16.71 7.11 14.43
C ASP A 298 -16.76 7.24 15.95
N MET A 299 -17.28 6.26 16.69
CA MET A 299 -17.59 6.40 18.14
C MET A 299 -16.38 6.33 19.07
N ASP A 300 -15.19 5.95 18.63
CA ASP A 300 -14.04 5.70 19.51
C ASP A 300 -13.09 6.88 19.72
N GLY A 301 -13.56 8.14 19.59
CA GLY A 301 -12.88 9.37 20.07
C GLY A 301 -11.46 9.68 19.53
N THR A 302 -10.70 8.69 19.15
CA THR A 302 -9.51 8.75 18.29
C THR A 302 -9.83 7.99 17.02
N SER A 303 -10.12 8.71 15.94
CA SER A 303 -10.53 8.08 14.69
C SER A 303 -9.49 7.00 14.31
N PRO A 304 -9.81 5.68 14.43
CA PRO A 304 -8.92 4.61 13.99
C PRO A 304 -8.45 4.84 12.54
N ILE A 305 -9.26 5.58 11.80
CA ILE A 305 -9.02 5.98 10.42
C ILE A 305 -7.90 7.00 10.31
N GLU A 306 -7.83 8.00 11.19
CA GLU A 306 -6.72 8.96 11.19
C GLU A 306 -5.41 8.27 11.53
N ALA A 307 -5.43 7.36 12.50
CA ALA A 307 -4.28 6.54 12.85
C ALA A 307 -3.83 5.68 11.66
N LEU A 308 -4.76 5.00 10.99
CA LEU A 308 -4.48 4.18 9.81
C LEU A 308 -4.06 5.03 8.61
N GLN A 309 -4.66 6.21 8.39
CA GLN A 309 -4.25 7.13 7.32
C GLN A 309 -2.87 7.73 7.59
N GLN A 310 -2.52 8.00 8.84
CA GLN A 310 -1.18 8.44 9.20
C GLN A 310 -0.17 7.33 8.93
N LEU A 311 -0.45 6.10 9.34
CA LEU A 311 0.38 4.94 9.05
C LEU A 311 0.53 4.72 7.54
N SER A 312 -0.56 4.81 6.78
CA SER A 312 -0.53 4.73 5.32
C SER A 312 0.45 5.72 4.70
N ARG A 313 0.43 6.98 5.16
CA ARG A 313 1.35 8.02 4.67
C ARG A 313 2.83 7.71 4.98
N GLU A 314 3.11 7.14 6.15
CA GLU A 314 4.47 6.74 6.50
C GLU A 314 4.91 5.51 5.69
N LEU A 315 4.00 4.60 5.39
CA LEU A 315 4.27 3.42 4.55
C LEU A 315 4.48 3.76 3.07
N ASP A 316 3.74 4.74 2.54
CA ASP A 316 3.94 5.23 1.17
C ASP A 316 5.36 5.81 0.97
N ARG A 317 5.97 6.32 2.04
CA ARG A 317 7.37 6.77 2.03
C ARG A 317 8.35 5.59 1.96
N LEU A 318 8.04 4.46 2.58
CA LEU A 318 8.86 3.26 2.47
C LEU A 318 8.92 2.71 1.03
N ASP A 319 7.91 2.96 0.21
CA ASP A 319 7.90 2.56 -1.19
C ASP A 319 8.97 3.29 -2.03
N LEU A 320 9.56 4.39 -1.54
CA LEU A 320 10.74 5.03 -2.14
C LEU A 320 11.95 4.09 -2.17
N ARG A 321 12.01 3.11 -1.26
CA ARG A 321 13.03 2.05 -1.23
C ARG A 321 13.00 1.14 -2.47
N ASN A 322 11.86 0.99 -3.13
CA ASN A 322 11.74 0.17 -4.33
C ASN A 322 12.59 0.70 -5.50
N ASN A 323 13.07 1.94 -5.40
CA ASN A 323 14.07 2.49 -6.30
C ASN A 323 15.44 2.40 -5.64
N GLN A 324 16.24 1.41 -6.03
CA GLN A 324 17.57 1.14 -5.45
C GLN A 324 18.49 2.38 -5.47
N PHE A 325 18.47 3.16 -6.55
CA PHE A 325 19.29 4.35 -6.67
C PHE A 325 18.88 5.44 -5.66
N LEU A 326 17.58 5.72 -5.58
CA LEU A 326 17.04 6.70 -4.63
C LEU A 326 17.28 6.24 -3.19
N TYR A 327 17.13 4.94 -2.94
CA TYR A 327 17.41 4.35 -1.64
C TYR A 327 18.87 4.57 -1.21
N VAL A 328 19.84 4.22 -2.05
CA VAL A 328 21.27 4.43 -1.76
C VAL A 328 21.59 5.90 -1.47
N LEU A 329 21.02 6.80 -2.28
CA LEU A 329 21.24 8.23 -2.11
C LEU A 329 20.63 8.78 -0.81
N LEU A 330 19.41 8.40 -0.48
CA LEU A 330 18.76 8.82 0.76
C LEU A 330 19.43 8.20 1.98
N GLU A 331 19.88 6.95 1.86
CA GLU A 331 20.52 6.25 2.97
C GLU A 331 21.87 6.85 3.32
N GLY A 332 22.74 7.10 2.33
CA GLY A 332 24.04 7.74 2.56
C GLY A 332 23.95 9.21 2.99
N SER A 333 22.87 9.92 2.58
CA SER A 333 22.70 11.34 2.89
C SER A 333 22.05 11.60 4.24
N ILE A 334 20.97 10.88 4.58
CA ILE A 334 20.10 11.21 5.72
C ILE A 334 19.76 10.03 6.63
N PHE A 335 20.34 8.85 6.43
CA PHE A 335 19.98 7.63 7.17
C PHE A 335 18.46 7.36 7.11
N PHE A 336 17.92 7.37 5.90
CA PHE A 336 16.50 7.37 5.62
C PHE A 336 15.76 6.23 6.31
N GLN A 337 16.30 5.02 6.27
CA GLN A 337 15.66 3.84 6.85
C GLN A 337 15.50 3.94 8.37
N LEU A 338 16.52 4.47 9.05
CA LEU A 338 16.47 4.69 10.49
C LEU A 338 15.38 5.72 10.87
N GLN A 339 15.25 6.79 10.06
CA GLN A 339 14.20 7.79 10.27
C GLN A 339 12.80 7.19 10.13
N GLU A 340 12.59 6.35 9.10
CA GLU A 340 11.27 5.71 8.88
C GLU A 340 10.92 4.73 9.99
N ILE A 341 11.89 3.95 10.49
CA ILE A 341 11.67 3.05 11.63
C ILE A 341 11.26 3.81 12.88
N VAL A 342 11.96 4.91 13.19
CA VAL A 342 11.61 5.76 14.35
C VAL A 342 10.21 6.35 14.21
N ARG A 343 9.78 6.72 13.00
CA ARG A 343 8.41 7.21 12.75
C ARG A 343 7.36 6.13 12.98
N ILE A 344 7.60 4.93 12.46
CA ILE A 344 6.71 3.79 12.64
C ILE A 344 6.63 3.40 14.12
N GLU A 345 7.73 3.40 14.85
CA GLU A 345 7.72 3.13 16.29
C GLU A 345 7.00 4.21 17.11
N ARG A 346 7.10 5.49 16.72
CA ARG A 346 6.30 6.57 17.33
C ARG A 346 4.81 6.36 17.09
N TRP A 347 4.44 6.02 15.86
CA TRP A 347 3.06 5.71 15.53
C TRP A 347 2.55 4.53 16.37
N LYS A 348 3.33 3.46 16.46
CA LYS A 348 3.03 2.28 17.27
C LYS A 348 2.87 2.62 18.75
N ALA A 349 3.75 3.43 19.33
CA ALA A 349 3.68 3.84 20.73
C ALA A 349 2.40 4.67 21.01
N ARG A 350 1.90 5.42 20.00
CA ARG A 350 0.70 6.27 20.13
C ARG A 350 -0.61 5.50 19.90
N TYR A 351 -0.63 4.58 18.94
CA TYR A 351 -1.85 3.96 18.44
C TYR A 351 -1.89 2.43 18.60
N GLY A 352 -0.79 1.79 18.97
CA GLY A 352 -0.70 0.31 19.02
C GLY A 352 -1.69 -0.35 19.96
N GLN A 353 -2.09 0.32 21.04
CA GLN A 353 -3.07 -0.20 22.01
C GLN A 353 -4.52 -0.18 21.48
N HIS A 354 -4.80 0.60 20.43
CA HIS A 354 -6.14 0.71 19.84
C HIS A 354 -6.37 -0.27 18.67
N ILE A 355 -5.38 -1.07 18.29
CA ILE A 355 -5.47 -2.06 17.21
C ILE A 355 -5.82 -3.46 17.75
N THR A 356 -5.80 -3.64 19.04
CA THR A 356 -6.15 -4.90 19.75
C THR A 356 -7.61 -4.95 20.06
#